data_f5ab3f0843a00bcacc1a07d4e61f0d47
#
_entry.id   f5ab3f0843a00bcacc1a07d4e61f0d47
#
_cell.length_a   1.000
_cell.length_b   1.000
_cell.length_c   1.000
_cell.angle_alpha   90.00
_cell.angle_beta   90.00
_cell.angle_gamma   90.00
#
_symmetry.space_group_name_H-M   'P 1'
#
loop_
_entity.id
_entity.type
_entity.pdbx_description
1 polymer ?
#
loop_
_entity_poly.entity_id
_entity_poly.type
_entity_poly.pdbx_seq_one_letter_code
_entity_poly.pdbx_strand_id
1 'polypeptide(L)'
;MVIPESPHQAQEIKEYRMVYRHIAFVHALRVFLRKKHTYNEQGQEEIYEGSNEYFDTESFLSPAEYPIFTHKQNPPNYLLVLQGEDLWIAYDQGWLSDFRFMKLEETLVEFNNVQGRSERIKNTPFPRQFSFFSRVFVFIHASLLPFVFVEELR
;
A
#
# COMPACT_ATOMS: atom_id res chain seq x y z
N MET A 1 20.58 -19.91 -2.94
CA MET A 1 19.83 -19.92 -4.21
C MET A 1 19.62 -21.38 -4.57
N VAL A 2 18.39 -21.89 -4.42
CA VAL A 2 18.08 -23.28 -4.78
C VAL A 2 17.91 -23.34 -6.28
N ILE A 3 18.75 -24.12 -6.95
CA ILE A 3 18.64 -24.36 -8.40
C ILE A 3 17.57 -25.44 -8.57
N PRO A 4 16.47 -25.18 -9.30
CA PRO A 4 15.43 -26.18 -9.48
C PRO A 4 15.94 -27.33 -10.33
N GLU A 5 15.73 -28.56 -9.87
CA GLU A 5 16.17 -29.80 -10.54
C GLU A 5 15.20 -30.23 -11.66
N SER A 6 13.99 -29.63 -11.70
CA SER A 6 12.98 -29.94 -12.72
C SER A 6 12.15 -28.71 -13.10
N PRO A 7 11.54 -28.67 -14.30
CA PRO A 7 10.64 -27.57 -14.72
C PRO A 7 9.46 -27.37 -13.77
N HIS A 8 8.93 -28.45 -13.21
CA HIS A 8 7.81 -28.42 -12.25
C HIS A 8 8.23 -27.72 -10.93
N GLN A 9 9.42 -28.03 -10.43
CA GLN A 9 9.97 -27.42 -9.22
C GLN A 9 10.30 -25.93 -9.43
N ALA A 10 10.76 -25.55 -10.62
CA ALA A 10 10.95 -24.16 -10.98
C ALA A 10 9.64 -23.35 -10.99
N GLN A 11 8.57 -23.94 -11.47
CA GLN A 11 7.24 -23.34 -11.49
C GLN A 11 6.72 -23.17 -10.05
N GLU A 12 6.82 -24.19 -9.21
CA GLU A 12 6.38 -24.13 -7.81
C GLU A 12 7.12 -23.03 -7.03
N ILE A 13 8.44 -22.94 -7.16
CA ILE A 13 9.24 -21.89 -6.51
C ILE A 13 8.80 -20.49 -6.95
N LYS A 14 8.47 -20.31 -8.23
CA LYS A 14 7.99 -19.01 -8.75
C LYS A 14 6.58 -18.68 -8.27
N GLU A 15 5.68 -19.66 -8.22
CA GLU A 15 4.33 -19.47 -7.68
C GLU A 15 4.38 -19.00 -6.21
N TYR A 16 5.18 -19.66 -5.36
CA TYR A 16 5.38 -19.22 -3.99
C TYR A 16 5.97 -17.80 -3.93
N ARG A 17 6.97 -17.50 -4.76
CA ARG A 17 7.58 -16.17 -4.80
C ARG A 17 6.56 -15.07 -5.16
N MET A 18 5.67 -15.33 -6.10
CA MET A 18 4.61 -14.39 -6.47
C MET A 18 3.65 -14.13 -5.32
N VAL A 19 3.25 -15.17 -4.59
CA VAL A 19 2.36 -15.05 -3.42
C VAL A 19 3.05 -14.24 -2.31
N TYR A 20 4.28 -14.60 -1.95
CA TYR A 20 5.02 -13.87 -0.92
C TYR A 20 5.27 -12.42 -1.29
N ARG A 21 5.59 -12.14 -2.54
CA ARG A 21 5.77 -10.76 -3.02
C ARG A 21 4.46 -9.96 -2.96
N HIS A 22 3.32 -10.62 -3.18
CA HIS A 22 2.02 -9.98 -3.02
C HIS A 22 1.74 -9.64 -1.56
N ILE A 23 2.07 -10.52 -0.62
CA ILE A 23 1.98 -10.25 0.82
C ILE A 23 2.90 -9.07 1.18
N ALA A 24 4.14 -9.09 0.68
CA ALA A 24 5.09 -7.99 0.84
C ALA A 24 4.53 -6.66 0.33
N PHE A 25 3.84 -6.66 -0.82
CA PHE A 25 3.18 -5.48 -1.37
C PHE A 25 2.15 -4.89 -0.41
N VAL A 26 1.28 -5.71 0.17
CA VAL A 26 0.25 -5.24 1.12
C VAL A 26 0.89 -4.65 2.37
N HIS A 27 1.93 -5.30 2.92
CA HIS A 27 2.68 -4.77 4.06
C HIS A 27 3.39 -3.47 3.72
N ALA A 28 4.06 -3.41 2.57
CA ALA A 28 4.75 -2.21 2.09
C ALA A 28 3.78 -1.05 1.87
N LEU A 29 2.62 -1.30 1.29
CA LEU A 29 1.58 -0.30 1.08
C LEU A 29 1.05 0.24 2.41
N ARG A 30 0.83 -0.63 3.40
CA ARG A 30 0.43 -0.22 4.75
C ARG A 30 1.43 0.76 5.37
N VAL A 31 2.72 0.44 5.29
CA VAL A 31 3.79 1.29 5.82
C VAL A 31 3.85 2.60 5.03
N PHE A 32 3.86 2.53 3.71
CA PHE A 32 3.94 3.68 2.81
C PHE A 32 2.80 4.68 3.04
N LEU A 33 1.57 4.19 3.23
CA LEU A 33 0.42 5.04 3.53
C LEU A 33 0.47 5.67 4.93
N ARG A 34 1.17 5.05 5.88
CA ARG A 34 1.34 5.58 7.25
C ARG A 34 2.47 6.58 7.39
N LYS A 35 3.42 6.62 6.45
CA LYS A 35 4.49 7.62 6.46
C LYS A 35 3.91 9.01 6.44
N LYS A 36 4.36 9.85 7.38
CA LYS A 36 4.06 11.28 7.36
C LYS A 36 5.04 11.95 6.42
N HIS A 37 4.52 12.68 5.44
CA HIS A 37 5.36 13.60 4.68
C HIS A 37 5.69 14.79 5.58
N THR A 38 6.94 14.87 6.01
CA THR A 38 7.46 16.04 6.72
C THR A 38 8.18 16.90 5.68
N TYR A 39 7.74 18.12 5.52
CA TYR A 39 8.41 19.09 4.65
C TYR A 39 9.31 19.96 5.55
N ASN A 40 10.55 20.15 5.14
CA ASN A 40 11.45 21.10 5.79
C ASN A 40 10.97 22.54 5.55
N GLU A 41 11.59 23.51 6.25
CA GLU A 41 11.26 24.95 6.12
C GLU A 41 11.41 25.47 4.67
N GLN A 42 12.18 24.77 3.83
CA GLN A 42 12.39 25.08 2.41
C GLN A 42 11.37 24.39 1.50
N GLY A 43 10.39 23.65 2.04
CA GLY A 43 9.37 22.95 1.26
C GLY A 43 9.88 21.70 0.54
N GLN A 44 11.08 21.21 0.87
CA GLN A 44 11.61 19.96 0.38
C GLN A 44 11.11 18.81 1.25
N GLU A 45 10.74 17.72 0.63
CA GLU A 45 10.29 16.52 1.32
C GLU A 45 11.45 15.92 2.11
N GLU A 46 11.39 15.98 3.43
CA GLU A 46 12.30 15.24 4.29
C GLU A 46 11.92 13.76 4.22
N ILE A 47 12.71 12.99 3.48
CA ILE A 47 12.65 11.54 3.53
C ILE A 47 13.15 11.13 4.91
N TYR A 48 12.24 10.82 5.82
CA TYR A 48 12.59 10.20 7.08
C TYR A 48 13.19 8.82 6.75
N GLU A 49 14.51 8.70 6.82
CA GLU A 49 15.25 7.44 6.76
C GLU A 49 14.95 6.61 8.02
N GLY A 50 13.73 6.15 8.13
CA GLY A 50 13.35 5.09 9.06
C GLY A 50 13.81 3.76 8.48
N SER A 51 15.10 3.46 8.61
CA SER A 51 15.72 2.24 8.08
C SER A 51 15.10 0.91 8.52
N ASN A 52 14.14 0.92 9.45
CA ASN A 52 13.44 -0.27 9.95
C ASN A 52 11.93 -0.28 9.67
N GLU A 53 11.40 0.66 8.89
CA GLU A 53 9.94 0.74 8.68
C GLU A 53 9.37 -0.47 7.91
N TYR A 54 10.18 -1.09 7.05
CA TYR A 54 9.77 -2.24 6.23
C TYR A 54 10.25 -3.58 6.77
N PHE A 55 10.65 -3.66 8.03
CA PHE A 55 11.17 -4.89 8.64
C PHE A 55 10.22 -6.09 8.50
N ASP A 56 8.91 -5.86 8.66
CA ASP A 56 7.89 -6.90 8.45
C ASP A 56 7.86 -7.44 7.01
N THR A 57 8.45 -6.74 6.05
CA THR A 57 8.49 -7.13 4.63
C THR A 57 9.71 -7.98 4.29
N GLU A 58 10.76 -7.94 5.11
CA GLU A 58 12.01 -8.66 4.88
C GLU A 58 11.79 -10.18 4.78
N SER A 59 10.91 -10.73 5.61
CA SER A 59 10.60 -12.16 5.63
C SER A 59 9.91 -12.68 4.37
N PHE A 60 9.33 -11.81 3.55
CA PHE A 60 8.59 -12.15 2.34
C PHE A 60 9.37 -11.88 1.04
N LEU A 61 10.53 -11.21 1.14
CA LEU A 61 11.37 -10.88 0.00
C LEU A 61 12.68 -11.66 0.04
N SER A 62 13.28 -11.87 -1.12
CA SER A 62 14.60 -12.48 -1.16
C SER A 62 15.68 -11.54 -0.61
N PRO A 63 16.79 -12.06 -0.04
CA PRO A 63 17.89 -11.23 0.45
C PRO A 63 18.50 -10.30 -0.61
N ALA A 64 18.33 -10.61 -1.88
CA ALA A 64 18.79 -9.78 -2.99
C ALA A 64 17.79 -8.66 -3.35
N GLU A 65 16.50 -8.89 -3.16
CA GLU A 65 15.44 -7.93 -3.51
C GLU A 65 15.24 -6.89 -2.42
N TYR A 66 15.34 -7.28 -1.15
CA TYR A 66 15.05 -6.42 -0.02
C TYR A 66 15.88 -5.11 0.02
N PRO A 67 17.22 -5.13 -0.17
CA PRO A 67 17.99 -3.89 -0.20
C PRO A 67 17.60 -2.94 -1.33
N ILE A 68 17.29 -3.50 -2.51
CA ILE A 68 16.86 -2.70 -3.67
C ILE A 68 15.49 -2.07 -3.40
N PHE A 69 14.59 -2.86 -2.84
CA PHE A 69 13.24 -2.44 -2.47
C PHE A 69 13.23 -1.26 -1.51
N THR A 70 14.04 -1.28 -0.44
CA THR A 70 14.08 -0.24 0.58
C THR A 70 14.58 1.12 0.07
N HIS A 71 15.40 1.13 -0.99
CA HIS A 71 15.94 2.36 -1.60
C HIS A 71 15.04 2.96 -2.69
N LYS A 72 13.89 2.36 -2.99
CA LYS A 72 12.96 2.90 -3.97
C LYS A 72 12.10 4.03 -3.38
N GLN A 73 11.81 5.04 -4.20
CA GLN A 73 10.90 6.13 -3.79
C GLN A 73 9.47 5.63 -3.51
N ASN A 74 9.00 4.69 -4.33
CA ASN A 74 7.70 4.04 -4.15
C ASN A 74 7.89 2.52 -4.08
N PRO A 75 8.27 1.98 -2.89
CA PRO A 75 8.53 0.57 -2.71
C PRO A 75 7.34 -0.34 -3.06
N PRO A 76 6.06 -0.02 -2.69
CA PRO A 76 4.93 -0.86 -3.09
C PRO A 76 4.79 -0.99 -4.61
N ASN A 77 4.88 0.10 -5.34
CA ASN A 77 4.79 0.08 -6.80
C ASN A 77 5.91 -0.76 -7.44
N TYR A 78 7.12 -0.70 -6.88
CA TYR A 78 8.24 -1.51 -7.35
C TYR A 78 7.93 -3.02 -7.26
N LEU A 79 7.26 -3.47 -6.21
CA LEU A 79 6.85 -4.88 -6.08
C LEU A 79 5.82 -5.29 -7.13
N LEU A 80 4.90 -4.39 -7.51
CA LEU A 80 3.95 -4.67 -8.60
C LEU A 80 4.64 -4.80 -9.95
N VAL A 81 5.66 -3.97 -10.22
CA VAL A 81 6.48 -4.08 -11.45
C VAL A 81 7.18 -5.44 -11.50
N LEU A 82 7.84 -5.84 -10.42
CA LEU A 82 8.48 -7.16 -10.35
C LEU A 82 7.49 -8.32 -10.51
N GLN A 83 6.25 -8.15 -10.03
CA GLN A 83 5.19 -9.14 -10.24
C GLN A 83 4.77 -9.24 -11.72
N GLY A 84 4.67 -8.11 -12.41
CA GLY A 84 4.40 -8.08 -13.86
C GLY A 84 5.52 -8.78 -14.66
N GLU A 85 6.79 -8.53 -14.30
CA GLU A 85 7.93 -9.22 -14.91
C GLU A 85 7.87 -10.75 -14.72
N ASP A 86 7.53 -11.22 -13.53
CA ASP A 86 7.38 -12.65 -13.26
C ASP A 86 6.19 -13.26 -14.01
N LEU A 87 5.07 -12.54 -14.15
CA LEU A 87 3.94 -12.97 -14.95
C LEU A 87 4.31 -13.11 -16.43
N TRP A 88 5.04 -12.13 -16.96
CA TRP A 88 5.53 -12.21 -18.33
C TRP A 88 6.45 -13.42 -18.56
N ILE A 89 7.38 -13.68 -17.65
CA ILE A 89 8.26 -14.85 -17.72
C ILE A 89 7.43 -16.16 -17.66
N ALA A 90 6.41 -16.23 -16.81
CA ALA A 90 5.56 -17.41 -16.70
C ALA A 90 4.73 -17.63 -17.98
N TYR A 91 4.30 -16.57 -18.63
CA TYR A 91 3.61 -16.63 -19.93
C TYR A 91 4.54 -17.07 -21.05
N ASP A 92 5.72 -16.47 -21.16
CA ASP A 92 6.72 -16.80 -22.18
C ASP A 92 7.18 -18.27 -22.09
N GLN A 93 7.22 -18.83 -20.88
CA GLN A 93 7.53 -20.24 -20.64
C GLN A 93 6.34 -21.18 -20.85
N GLY A 94 5.19 -20.66 -21.27
CA GLY A 94 3.99 -21.47 -21.55
C GLY A 94 3.27 -22.01 -20.31
N TRP A 95 3.55 -21.50 -19.10
CA TRP A 95 2.89 -21.91 -17.85
C TRP A 95 1.51 -21.28 -17.68
N LEU A 96 1.31 -20.14 -18.33
CA LEU A 96 0.03 -19.42 -18.33
C LEU A 96 -0.55 -19.40 -19.73
N SER A 97 -1.86 -19.64 -19.84
CA SER A 97 -2.60 -19.39 -21.08
C SER A 97 -2.85 -17.88 -21.23
N ASP A 98 -3.05 -17.43 -22.47
CA ASP A 98 -3.34 -16.03 -22.83
C ASP A 98 -4.43 -15.43 -21.95
N PHE A 99 -5.53 -16.16 -21.77
CA PHE A 99 -6.66 -15.72 -20.96
C PHE A 99 -6.28 -15.51 -19.49
N ARG A 100 -5.50 -16.43 -18.90
CA ARG A 100 -5.05 -16.31 -17.51
C ARG A 100 -4.04 -15.19 -17.35
N PHE A 101 -3.13 -15.05 -18.29
CA PHE A 101 -2.15 -13.96 -18.30
C PHE A 101 -2.85 -12.60 -18.32
N MET A 102 -3.77 -12.38 -19.29
CA MET A 102 -4.52 -11.12 -19.37
C MET A 102 -5.31 -10.83 -18.08
N LYS A 103 -5.91 -11.85 -17.47
CA LYS A 103 -6.69 -11.67 -16.23
C LYS A 103 -5.81 -11.29 -15.05
N LEU A 104 -4.61 -11.85 -14.93
CA LEU A 104 -3.66 -11.51 -13.88
C LEU A 104 -3.06 -10.12 -14.09
N GLU A 105 -2.73 -9.75 -15.33
CA GLU A 105 -2.28 -8.40 -15.69
C GLU A 105 -3.33 -7.34 -15.34
N GLU A 106 -4.59 -7.57 -15.71
CA GLU A 106 -5.71 -6.70 -15.35
C GLU A 106 -5.81 -6.51 -13.83
N THR A 107 -5.61 -7.58 -13.06
CA THR A 107 -5.61 -7.54 -11.61
C THR A 107 -4.46 -6.70 -11.05
N LEU A 108 -3.25 -6.81 -11.61
CA LEU A 108 -2.12 -5.97 -11.20
C LEU A 108 -2.36 -4.48 -11.49
N VAL A 109 -2.96 -4.18 -12.65
CA VAL A 109 -3.37 -2.81 -12.98
C VAL A 109 -4.39 -2.28 -11.98
N GLU A 110 -5.34 -3.10 -11.54
CA GLU A 110 -6.31 -2.70 -10.53
C GLU A 110 -5.66 -2.44 -9.17
N PHE A 111 -4.70 -3.27 -8.73
CA PHE A 111 -3.93 -2.99 -7.51
C PHE A 111 -3.16 -1.68 -7.59
N ASN A 112 -2.54 -1.38 -8.72
CA ASN A 112 -1.87 -0.09 -8.93
C ASN A 112 -2.86 1.08 -8.85
N ASN A 113 -4.05 0.94 -9.44
CA ASN A 113 -5.11 1.94 -9.36
C ASN A 113 -5.61 2.15 -7.92
N VAL A 114 -5.79 1.06 -7.16
CA VAL A 114 -6.18 1.11 -5.73
C VAL A 114 -5.11 1.79 -4.90
N GLN A 115 -3.83 1.49 -5.14
CA GLN A 115 -2.71 2.18 -4.51
C GLN A 115 -2.78 3.69 -4.78
N GLY A 116 -2.90 4.10 -6.04
CA GLY A 116 -2.96 5.52 -6.41
C GLY A 116 -4.17 6.26 -5.80
N ARG A 117 -5.33 5.59 -5.69
CA ARG A 117 -6.50 6.16 -4.97
C ARG A 117 -6.21 6.34 -3.49
N SER A 118 -5.58 5.36 -2.85
CA SER A 118 -5.21 5.40 -1.43
C SER A 118 -4.20 6.51 -1.13
N GLU A 119 -3.20 6.69 -1.99
CA GLU A 119 -2.23 7.79 -1.91
C GLU A 119 -2.92 9.16 -2.06
N ARG A 120 -3.87 9.28 -2.98
CA ARG A 120 -4.65 10.51 -3.16
C ARG A 120 -5.46 10.84 -1.91
N ILE A 121 -6.13 9.85 -1.31
CA ILE A 121 -6.89 10.05 -0.05
C ILE A 121 -5.95 10.50 1.06
N LYS A 122 -4.78 9.85 1.21
CA LYS A 122 -3.76 10.23 2.20
C LYS A 122 -3.29 11.67 2.03
N ASN A 123 -3.01 12.07 0.79
CA ASN A 123 -2.42 13.37 0.45
C ASN A 123 -3.46 14.49 0.34
N THR A 124 -4.76 14.18 0.40
CA THR A 124 -5.82 15.19 0.40
C THR A 124 -6.03 15.67 1.84
N PRO A 125 -5.59 16.90 2.20
CA PRO A 125 -5.80 17.39 3.55
C PRO A 125 -7.29 17.59 3.79
N PHE A 126 -7.78 17.08 4.93
CA PHE A 126 -9.13 17.37 5.39
C PHE A 126 -9.25 18.89 5.58
N PRO A 127 -10.24 19.57 4.98
CA PRO A 127 -10.40 21.02 5.16
C PRO A 127 -10.49 21.32 6.66
N ARG A 128 -9.59 22.18 7.16
CA ARG A 128 -9.59 22.60 8.58
C ARG A 128 -10.94 23.18 9.01
N GLN A 129 -11.64 23.79 8.09
CA GLN A 129 -12.98 24.32 8.25
C GLN A 129 -13.99 23.26 8.71
N PHE A 130 -13.89 22.03 8.20
CA PHE A 130 -14.78 20.92 8.59
C PHE A 130 -14.64 20.57 10.06
N SER A 131 -13.42 20.46 10.56
CA SER A 131 -13.13 20.22 11.99
C SER A 131 -13.64 21.38 12.88
N PHE A 132 -13.51 22.62 12.39
CA PHE A 132 -13.99 23.77 13.12
C PHE A 132 -15.53 23.79 13.21
N PHE A 133 -16.23 23.64 12.11
CA PHE A 133 -17.69 23.60 12.09
C PHE A 133 -18.25 22.44 12.90
N SER A 134 -17.66 21.25 12.82
CA SER A 134 -18.08 20.10 13.63
C SER A 134 -17.99 20.39 15.13
N ARG A 135 -16.92 21.05 15.60
CA ARG A 135 -16.79 21.46 17.00
C ARG A 135 -17.83 22.51 17.39
N VAL A 136 -18.06 23.50 16.54
CA VAL A 136 -19.06 24.54 16.78
C VAL A 136 -20.45 23.93 16.89
N PHE A 137 -20.84 23.02 15.99
CA PHE A 137 -22.12 22.34 16.03
C PHE A 137 -22.29 21.50 17.29
N VAL A 138 -21.27 20.72 17.69
CA VAL A 138 -21.30 19.95 18.93
C VAL A 138 -21.46 20.86 20.14
N PHE A 139 -20.75 21.99 20.18
CA PHE A 139 -20.85 22.95 21.29
C PHE A 139 -22.22 23.59 21.37
N ILE A 140 -22.77 24.04 20.24
CA ILE A 140 -24.13 24.61 20.17
C ILE A 140 -25.16 23.56 20.64
N HIS A 141 -25.05 22.33 20.14
CA HIS A 141 -25.97 21.26 20.52
C HIS A 141 -25.91 20.98 22.02
N ALA A 142 -24.70 20.81 22.54
CA ALA A 142 -24.51 20.58 24.01
C ALA A 142 -25.03 21.73 24.85
N SER A 143 -24.93 22.98 24.39
CA SER A 143 -25.44 24.17 25.09
C SER A 143 -26.97 24.28 25.08
N LEU A 144 -27.62 23.79 24.02
CA LEU A 144 -29.09 23.80 23.90
C LEU A 144 -29.75 22.63 24.58
N LEU A 145 -29.04 21.52 24.84
CA LEU A 145 -29.57 20.32 25.47
C LEU A 145 -30.25 20.57 26.83
N PRO A 146 -29.69 21.37 27.76
CA PRO A 146 -30.34 21.66 29.04
C PRO A 146 -31.72 22.34 28.89
N PHE A 147 -31.89 23.18 27.89
CA PHE A 147 -33.16 23.90 27.68
C PHE A 147 -34.27 22.96 27.22
N VAL A 148 -33.94 21.94 26.42
CA VAL A 148 -34.90 20.91 26.00
C VAL A 148 -35.41 20.12 27.20
N PHE A 149 -34.52 19.73 28.13
CA PHE A 149 -34.89 18.96 29.32
C PHE A 149 -35.70 19.79 30.34
N VAL A 150 -35.48 21.11 30.41
CA VAL A 150 -36.26 21.97 31.33
C VAL A 150 -37.72 22.04 30.90
N GLU A 151 -38.01 21.97 29.62
CA GLU A 151 -39.40 22.01 29.14
C GLU A 151 -40.16 20.69 29.38
N GLU A 152 -39.45 19.55 29.38
CA GLU A 152 -40.00 18.21 29.58
C GLU A 152 -40.22 17.89 31.09
N LEU A 153 -39.55 18.60 32.01
CA LEU A 153 -39.65 18.46 33.45
C LEU A 153 -40.70 19.38 34.10
N ARG A 154 -41.40 20.18 33.33
CA ARG A 154 -42.41 21.11 33.77
C ARG A 154 -43.83 20.59 33.46
#